data_fb6dab6b4ca33fab9b95460ec0f80698
#
_entry.id   fb6dab6b4ca33fab9b95460ec0f80698
#
_cell.length_a   1.000
_cell.length_b   1.000
_cell.length_c   1.000
_cell.angle_alpha   90.00
_cell.angle_beta   90.00
_cell.angle_gamma   90.00
#
_symmetry.space_group_name_H-M   'P 1'
#
loop_
_entity.id
_entity.type
_entity.pdbx_description
1 polymer ?
#
loop_
_entity_poly.entity_id
_entity_poly.type
_entity_poly.pdbx_seq_one_letter_code
_entity_poly.pdbx_strand_id
1 'polypeptide(L)'
;AIGQMAEERLREMGLDVRFHKLDVSSVESCREIVAFAEQTYGTVDIVVPVAAAFFARAFVDIKESEYDRIVDVDQKGQYFLVQAAARSMIRGKKGGKVVTVASVAYRGEDMPKLAMMTAYNTAKAGVVGMTRGIAKELKQYGINVNCVAPGGMVTPGAIFNNTTTAELYGPEWTRYVTEYGAGVPVAPNPDEIARMILTLCTPVSDFMYGQTVEVDGGSQFSFQDKPWSYTMEGGLHA
;
A
#
# COMPACT_ATOMS: atom_id res chain seq x y z
N ALA A 1 10.49 5.83 -19.65
CA ALA A 1 10.44 4.49 -20.24
C ALA A 1 9.22 3.69 -19.76
N ILE A 2 9.22 3.06 -18.56
CA ILE A 2 8.12 2.17 -18.13
C ILE A 2 6.78 2.91 -18.04
N GLY A 3 6.73 4.09 -17.43
CA GLY A 3 5.49 4.87 -17.30
C GLY A 3 4.92 5.33 -18.64
N GLN A 4 5.76 5.70 -19.58
CA GLN A 4 5.33 6.05 -20.94
C GLN A 4 4.78 4.86 -21.70
N MET A 5 5.41 3.68 -21.60
CA MET A 5 4.89 2.44 -22.17
C MET A 5 3.53 2.05 -21.56
N ALA A 6 3.35 2.27 -20.26
CA ALA A 6 2.07 2.03 -19.60
C ALA A 6 0.99 3.00 -20.10
N GLU A 7 1.31 4.30 -20.28
CA GLU A 7 0.41 5.27 -20.88
C GLU A 7 -0.03 4.84 -22.28
N GLU A 8 0.93 4.51 -23.15
CA GLU A 8 0.66 4.08 -24.52
C GLU A 8 -0.30 2.89 -24.56
N ARG A 9 0.00 1.84 -23.79
CA ARG A 9 -0.83 0.63 -23.71
C ARG A 9 -2.25 0.92 -23.21
N LEU A 10 -2.41 1.75 -22.20
CA LEU A 10 -3.73 2.09 -21.66
C LEU A 10 -4.54 2.94 -22.63
N ARG A 11 -3.87 3.83 -23.37
CA ARG A 11 -4.51 4.64 -24.42
C ARG A 11 -4.95 3.80 -25.62
N GLU A 12 -4.19 2.78 -25.99
CA GLU A 12 -4.60 1.78 -27.00
C GLU A 12 -5.89 1.03 -26.59
N MET A 13 -6.12 0.88 -25.28
CA MET A 13 -7.36 0.32 -24.74
C MET A 13 -8.52 1.33 -24.68
N GLY A 14 -8.33 2.55 -25.20
CA GLY A 14 -9.34 3.61 -25.24
C GLY A 14 -9.46 4.43 -23.95
N LEU A 15 -8.51 4.29 -23.01
CA LEU A 15 -8.52 5.05 -21.76
C LEU A 15 -7.82 6.41 -21.93
N ASP A 16 -8.40 7.47 -21.35
CA ASP A 16 -7.75 8.79 -21.30
C ASP A 16 -6.79 8.85 -20.11
N VAL A 17 -5.53 8.51 -20.36
CA VAL A 17 -4.46 8.44 -19.37
C VAL A 17 -3.30 9.33 -19.78
N ARG A 18 -2.68 9.97 -18.81
CA ARG A 18 -1.45 10.76 -18.98
C ARG A 18 -0.43 10.34 -17.92
N PHE A 19 0.78 10.05 -18.37
CA PHE A 19 1.91 9.79 -17.49
C PHE A 19 2.61 11.10 -17.13
N HIS A 20 2.87 11.29 -15.86
CA HIS A 20 3.77 12.31 -15.34
C HIS A 20 4.69 11.71 -14.29
N LYS A 21 5.98 12.03 -14.34
CA LYS A 21 6.96 11.50 -13.38
C LYS A 21 6.71 12.13 -12.01
N LEU A 22 6.65 11.30 -10.98
CA LEU A 22 6.54 11.71 -9.58
C LEU A 22 7.70 11.10 -8.79
N ASP A 23 8.41 11.94 -8.04
CA ASP A 23 9.22 11.52 -6.90
C ASP A 23 8.42 11.83 -5.62
N VAL A 24 7.80 10.81 -5.04
CA VAL A 24 6.91 10.99 -3.89
C VAL A 24 7.66 11.44 -2.62
N SER A 25 8.97 11.23 -2.53
CA SER A 25 9.80 11.73 -1.42
C SER A 25 9.98 13.26 -1.46
N SER A 26 9.75 13.89 -2.62
CA SER A 26 9.78 15.34 -2.82
C SER A 26 8.39 15.95 -2.67
N VAL A 27 8.22 16.80 -1.66
CA VAL A 27 6.96 17.55 -1.45
C VAL A 27 6.61 18.42 -2.64
N GLU A 28 7.62 19.01 -3.31
CA GLU A 28 7.39 19.80 -4.51
C GLU A 28 6.88 18.95 -5.67
N SER A 29 7.49 17.79 -5.90
CA SER A 29 7.01 16.84 -6.92
C SER A 29 5.58 16.37 -6.66
N CYS A 30 5.18 16.21 -5.38
CA CYS A 30 3.79 15.93 -5.00
C CYS A 30 2.82 17.07 -5.37
N ARG A 31 3.27 18.33 -5.33
CA ARG A 31 2.46 19.47 -5.76
C ARG A 31 2.39 19.55 -7.28
N GLU A 32 3.50 19.32 -7.96
CA GLU A 32 3.61 19.33 -9.42
C GLU A 32 2.69 18.32 -10.08
N ILE A 33 2.63 17.06 -9.59
CA ILE A 33 1.72 16.04 -10.15
C ILE A 33 0.24 16.44 -10.00
N VAL A 34 -0.14 17.05 -8.89
CA VAL A 34 -1.51 17.55 -8.69
C VAL A 34 -1.81 18.71 -9.62
N ALA A 35 -0.88 19.67 -9.78
CA ALA A 35 -1.02 20.78 -10.72
C ALA A 35 -1.12 20.27 -12.17
N PHE A 36 -0.34 19.27 -12.54
CA PHE A 36 -0.44 18.60 -13.84
C PHE A 36 -1.81 17.97 -14.07
N ALA A 37 -2.35 17.27 -13.06
CA ALA A 37 -3.69 16.69 -13.15
C ALA A 37 -4.78 17.77 -13.29
N GLU A 38 -4.69 18.88 -12.54
CA GLU A 38 -5.60 20.02 -12.66
C GLU A 38 -5.53 20.68 -14.05
N GLN A 39 -4.34 20.85 -14.60
CA GLN A 39 -4.14 21.40 -15.94
C GLN A 39 -4.70 20.50 -17.04
N THR A 40 -4.60 19.18 -16.85
CA THR A 40 -5.00 18.20 -17.85
C THR A 40 -6.50 17.90 -17.81
N TYR A 41 -7.08 17.78 -16.59
CA TYR A 41 -8.44 17.28 -16.39
C TYR A 41 -9.35 18.27 -15.65
N GLY A 42 -8.82 19.43 -15.23
CA GLY A 42 -9.55 20.50 -14.55
C GLY A 42 -9.70 20.33 -13.03
N THR A 43 -9.68 19.11 -12.50
CA THR A 43 -9.83 18.83 -11.07
C THR A 43 -9.18 17.49 -10.71
N VAL A 44 -8.97 17.28 -9.41
CA VAL A 44 -8.62 15.97 -8.86
C VAL A 44 -9.80 15.48 -8.02
N ASP A 45 -10.41 14.39 -8.41
CA ASP A 45 -11.55 13.79 -7.73
C ASP A 45 -11.14 12.59 -6.86
N ILE A 46 -10.06 11.87 -7.26
CA ILE A 46 -9.57 10.68 -6.57
C ILE A 46 -8.04 10.75 -6.49
N VAL A 47 -7.48 10.39 -5.34
CA VAL A 47 -6.03 10.19 -5.17
C VAL A 47 -5.73 8.86 -4.48
N VAL A 48 -4.79 8.11 -5.08
CA VAL A 48 -4.34 6.80 -4.57
C VAL A 48 -2.81 6.77 -4.57
N PRO A 49 -2.15 7.10 -3.45
CA PRO A 49 -0.70 7.03 -3.31
C PRO A 49 -0.23 5.58 -3.11
N VAL A 50 0.29 4.94 -4.16
CA VAL A 50 0.70 3.51 -4.15
C VAL A 50 2.22 3.35 -4.03
N ALA A 51 3.01 4.41 -4.28
CA ALA A 51 4.47 4.34 -4.20
C ALA A 51 4.95 3.87 -2.83
N ALA A 52 5.91 2.97 -2.81
CA ALA A 52 6.50 2.45 -1.58
C ALA A 52 7.99 2.13 -1.76
N ALA A 53 8.74 2.27 -0.69
CA ALA A 53 10.10 1.78 -0.53
C ALA A 53 10.10 0.66 0.54
N PHE A 54 10.69 -0.46 0.21
CA PHE A 54 10.76 -1.59 1.11
C PHE A 54 12.13 -2.26 1.01
N PHE A 55 12.74 -2.53 2.14
CA PHE A 55 13.88 -3.43 2.27
C PHE A 55 13.94 -3.98 3.70
N ALA A 56 14.49 -5.16 3.86
CA ALA A 56 14.71 -5.77 5.17
C ALA A 56 16.09 -5.37 5.71
N ARG A 57 16.12 -4.93 6.98
CA ARG A 57 17.36 -4.62 7.69
C ARG A 57 17.17 -4.93 9.17
N ALA A 58 18.16 -5.59 9.80
CA ALA A 58 18.15 -5.79 11.23
C ALA A 58 18.06 -4.43 11.95
N PHE A 59 17.28 -4.37 13.03
CA PHE A 59 17.04 -3.11 13.74
C PHE A 59 18.33 -2.41 14.19
N VAL A 60 19.31 -3.21 14.64
CA VAL A 60 20.59 -2.68 15.14
C VAL A 60 21.53 -2.20 14.03
N ASP A 61 21.26 -2.57 12.76
CA ASP A 61 22.12 -2.27 11.61
C ASP A 61 21.51 -1.23 10.66
N ILE A 62 20.25 -0.81 10.89
CA ILE A 62 19.60 0.16 10.02
C ILE A 62 20.30 1.52 10.11
N LYS A 63 20.61 2.11 8.97
CA LYS A 63 21.20 3.44 8.89
C LYS A 63 20.11 4.50 8.87
N GLU A 64 20.41 5.69 9.38
CA GLU A 64 19.53 6.85 9.35
C GLU A 64 18.99 7.10 7.92
N SER A 65 19.88 7.12 6.92
CA SER A 65 19.48 7.33 5.52
C SER A 65 18.57 6.24 4.95
N GLU A 66 18.66 5.01 5.46
CA GLU A 66 17.77 3.90 5.09
C GLU A 66 16.40 4.08 5.74
N TYR A 67 16.38 4.47 7.01
CA TYR A 67 15.16 4.82 7.74
C TYR A 67 14.44 6.00 7.07
N ASP A 68 15.17 7.10 6.83
CA ASP A 68 14.64 8.32 6.20
C ASP A 68 14.02 8.00 4.83
N ARG A 69 14.69 7.18 4.01
CA ARG A 69 14.17 6.79 2.71
C ARG A 69 12.82 6.07 2.81
N ILE A 70 12.66 5.16 3.78
CA ILE A 70 11.38 4.47 3.98
C ILE A 70 10.31 5.47 4.43
N VAL A 71 10.59 6.29 5.43
CA VAL A 71 9.64 7.27 5.97
C VAL A 71 9.27 8.32 4.93
N ASP A 72 10.25 8.83 4.19
CA ASP A 72 10.04 9.86 3.16
C ASP A 72 9.14 9.35 2.03
N VAL A 73 9.31 8.11 1.59
CA VAL A 73 8.48 7.53 0.52
C VAL A 73 7.14 7.04 1.04
N ASP A 74 7.15 6.19 2.08
CA ASP A 74 5.98 5.42 2.50
C ASP A 74 4.98 6.20 3.35
N GLN A 75 5.43 7.16 4.12
CA GLN A 75 4.58 7.93 5.03
C GLN A 75 4.49 9.41 4.63
N LYS A 76 5.61 10.13 4.63
CA LYS A 76 5.66 11.57 4.33
C LYS A 76 5.17 11.87 2.91
N GLY A 77 5.61 11.06 1.93
CA GLY A 77 5.19 11.21 0.54
C GLY A 77 3.69 11.07 0.36
N GLN A 78 3.09 10.02 0.94
CA GLN A 78 1.64 9.86 0.92
C GLN A 78 0.93 11.04 1.59
N TYR A 79 1.43 11.50 2.74
CA TYR A 79 0.85 12.64 3.48
C TYR A 79 0.77 13.90 2.62
N PHE A 80 1.88 14.31 2.00
CA PHE A 80 1.94 15.55 1.22
C PHE A 80 1.27 15.44 -0.14
N LEU A 81 1.26 14.26 -0.76
CA LEU A 81 0.48 14.02 -1.97
C LEU A 81 -1.03 14.13 -1.68
N VAL A 82 -1.50 13.51 -0.61
CA VAL A 82 -2.89 13.64 -0.16
C VAL A 82 -3.23 15.09 0.21
N GLN A 83 -2.32 15.82 0.88
CA GLN A 83 -2.53 17.23 1.20
C GLN A 83 -2.70 18.09 -0.07
N ALA A 84 -1.83 17.88 -1.07
CA ALA A 84 -1.92 18.61 -2.34
C ALA A 84 -3.25 18.32 -3.06
N ALA A 85 -3.63 17.03 -3.17
CA ALA A 85 -4.90 16.62 -3.78
C ALA A 85 -6.11 17.15 -3.02
N ALA A 86 -6.10 17.10 -1.67
CA ALA A 86 -7.19 17.62 -0.85
C ALA A 86 -7.41 19.12 -1.06
N ARG A 87 -6.34 19.91 -1.22
CA ARG A 87 -6.45 21.34 -1.58
C ARG A 87 -7.17 21.55 -2.91
N SER A 88 -6.89 20.70 -3.90
CA SER A 88 -7.58 20.70 -5.19
C SER A 88 -9.08 20.36 -5.03
N MET A 89 -9.38 19.27 -4.33
CA MET A 89 -10.76 18.84 -4.06
C MET A 89 -11.58 19.92 -3.31
N ILE A 90 -10.99 20.56 -2.30
CA ILE A 90 -11.62 21.64 -1.52
C ILE A 90 -11.93 22.84 -2.43
N ARG A 91 -10.99 23.25 -3.30
CA ARG A 91 -11.25 24.33 -4.27
C ARG A 91 -12.37 23.96 -5.24
N GLY A 92 -12.41 22.72 -5.68
CA GLY A 92 -13.42 22.20 -6.60
C GLY A 92 -14.82 22.07 -6.00
N LYS A 93 -14.95 22.02 -4.66
CA LYS A 93 -16.23 21.91 -3.91
C LYS A 93 -17.12 20.72 -4.31
N LYS A 94 -16.54 19.66 -4.85
CA LYS A 94 -17.27 18.46 -5.29
C LYS A 94 -17.09 17.26 -4.35
N GLY A 95 -16.31 17.43 -3.27
CA GLY A 95 -15.85 16.32 -2.45
C GLY A 95 -14.72 15.57 -3.14
N GLY A 96 -14.50 14.32 -2.76
CA GLY A 96 -13.46 13.47 -3.36
C GLY A 96 -13.21 12.18 -2.60
N LYS A 97 -12.36 11.34 -3.16
CA LYS A 97 -11.93 10.08 -2.56
C LYS A 97 -10.41 10.03 -2.39
N VAL A 98 -9.98 9.59 -1.24
CA VAL A 98 -8.57 9.32 -0.93
C VAL A 98 -8.47 7.88 -0.44
N VAL A 99 -7.63 7.09 -1.09
CA VAL A 99 -7.34 5.72 -0.65
C VAL A 99 -5.84 5.60 -0.42
N THR A 100 -5.42 5.72 0.84
CA THR A 100 -4.02 5.51 1.24
C THR A 100 -3.67 4.03 1.21
N VAL A 101 -2.39 3.70 1.04
CA VAL A 101 -1.93 2.32 0.98
C VAL A 101 -0.93 2.06 2.11
N ALA A 102 -1.39 1.34 3.12
CA ALA A 102 -0.55 0.82 4.20
C ALA A 102 0.06 -0.55 3.83
N SER A 103 0.11 -1.47 4.75
CA SER A 103 0.43 -2.89 4.64
C SER A 103 -0.06 -3.55 5.93
N VAL A 104 -0.38 -4.82 5.95
CA VAL A 104 -0.60 -5.57 7.20
C VAL A 104 0.62 -5.49 8.13
N ALA A 105 1.79 -5.20 7.59
CA ALA A 105 3.03 -4.88 8.34
C ALA A 105 2.89 -3.74 9.36
N TYR A 106 1.84 -2.93 9.28
CA TYR A 106 1.57 -1.87 10.26
C TYR A 106 1.34 -2.39 11.70
N ARG A 107 1.01 -3.66 11.84
CA ARG A 107 0.81 -4.32 13.13
C ARG A 107 2.12 -4.73 13.83
N GLY A 108 3.21 -4.85 13.05
CA GLY A 108 4.49 -5.37 13.55
C GLY A 108 4.52 -6.89 13.77
N GLU A 109 3.48 -7.60 13.35
CA GLU A 109 3.27 -9.03 13.64
C GLU A 109 3.38 -9.94 12.41
N ASP A 110 3.65 -9.39 11.25
CA ASP A 110 3.33 -10.00 9.96
C ASP A 110 4.12 -11.23 9.59
N MET A 111 5.25 -11.42 10.24
CA MET A 111 6.11 -12.58 9.98
C MET A 111 6.75 -13.04 11.27
N PRO A 112 6.32 -14.15 11.85
CA PRO A 112 6.76 -14.63 13.17
C PRO A 112 8.26 -14.79 13.35
N LYS A 113 9.03 -14.75 12.25
CA LYS A 113 10.49 -14.93 12.24
C LYS A 113 11.25 -13.81 11.55
N LEU A 114 10.60 -12.79 10.99
CA LEU A 114 11.23 -11.69 10.25
C LEU A 114 11.13 -10.36 11.01
N ALA A 115 11.98 -10.21 11.99
CA ALA A 115 12.11 -8.97 12.76
C ALA A 115 12.95 -7.88 12.03
N MET A 116 12.98 -7.85 10.70
CA MET A 116 13.87 -6.92 9.98
C MET A 116 13.14 -5.78 9.26
N MET A 117 11.91 -5.49 9.66
CA MET A 117 11.03 -4.55 8.96
C MET A 117 10.60 -3.36 9.82
N THR A 118 11.29 -3.10 10.92
CA THR A 118 10.84 -2.11 11.93
C THR A 118 10.60 -0.72 11.37
N ALA A 119 11.45 -0.22 10.48
CA ALA A 119 11.26 1.08 9.84
C ALA A 119 10.02 1.09 8.93
N TYR A 120 9.83 0.03 8.16
CA TYR A 120 8.66 -0.13 7.29
C TYR A 120 7.37 -0.25 8.11
N ASN A 121 7.37 -1.07 9.16
CA ASN A 121 6.24 -1.21 10.08
C ASN A 121 5.87 0.14 10.69
N THR A 122 6.85 0.93 11.13
CA THR A 122 6.66 2.27 11.67
C THR A 122 6.01 3.20 10.63
N ALA A 123 6.53 3.24 9.40
CA ALA A 123 5.98 4.07 8.35
C ALA A 123 4.53 3.67 8.00
N LYS A 124 4.26 2.36 7.88
CA LYS A 124 2.92 1.86 7.54
C LYS A 124 1.91 2.01 8.68
N ALA A 125 2.34 1.91 9.94
CA ALA A 125 1.52 2.30 11.10
C ALA A 125 1.19 3.80 11.09
N GLY A 126 2.16 4.63 10.72
CA GLY A 126 1.94 6.06 10.49
C GLY A 126 0.90 6.36 9.42
N VAL A 127 0.86 5.58 8.31
CA VAL A 127 -0.17 5.69 7.26
C VAL A 127 -1.55 5.41 7.82
N VAL A 128 -1.73 4.37 8.64
CA VAL A 128 -3.01 4.07 9.28
C VAL A 128 -3.44 5.21 10.22
N GLY A 129 -2.51 5.74 11.02
CA GLY A 129 -2.77 6.86 11.94
C GLY A 129 -3.17 8.13 11.19
N MET A 130 -2.39 8.52 10.17
CA MET A 130 -2.68 9.73 9.37
C MET A 130 -4.01 9.62 8.63
N THR A 131 -4.37 8.42 8.12
CA THR A 131 -5.66 8.19 7.43
C THR A 131 -6.85 8.59 8.32
N ARG A 132 -6.84 8.16 9.58
CA ARG A 132 -7.89 8.51 10.55
C ARG A 132 -7.95 10.00 10.85
N GLY A 133 -6.78 10.64 11.07
CA GLY A 133 -6.68 12.07 11.32
C GLY A 133 -7.20 12.89 10.13
N ILE A 134 -6.70 12.59 8.94
CA ILE A 134 -7.08 13.27 7.69
C ILE A 134 -8.57 13.07 7.39
N ALA A 135 -9.10 11.86 7.58
CA ALA A 135 -10.53 11.57 7.38
C ALA A 135 -11.42 12.44 8.27
N LYS A 136 -11.05 12.61 9.54
CA LYS A 136 -11.76 13.46 10.49
C LYS A 136 -11.80 14.92 10.03
N GLU A 137 -10.67 15.45 9.56
CA GLU A 137 -10.56 16.84 9.12
C GLU A 137 -11.27 17.10 7.81
N LEU A 138 -11.17 16.17 6.84
CA LEU A 138 -11.67 16.38 5.48
C LEU A 138 -13.13 16.01 5.28
N LYS A 139 -13.76 15.31 6.24
CA LYS A 139 -15.18 14.94 6.18
C LYS A 139 -16.10 16.14 5.94
N GLN A 140 -15.82 17.29 6.56
CA GLN A 140 -16.60 18.53 6.39
C GLN A 140 -16.62 19.06 4.95
N TYR A 141 -15.67 18.66 4.11
CA TYR A 141 -15.58 19.02 2.69
C TYR A 141 -16.15 17.94 1.77
N GLY A 142 -16.77 16.89 2.32
CA GLY A 142 -17.25 15.76 1.54
C GLY A 142 -16.14 14.88 0.96
N ILE A 143 -14.91 14.98 1.50
CA ILE A 143 -13.79 14.17 1.06
C ILE A 143 -13.71 12.91 1.93
N ASN A 144 -13.84 11.75 1.29
CA ASN A 144 -13.83 10.45 1.90
C ASN A 144 -12.40 9.88 1.90
N VAL A 145 -11.89 9.52 3.07
CA VAL A 145 -10.50 9.05 3.22
C VAL A 145 -10.50 7.69 3.91
N ASN A 146 -9.96 6.67 3.24
CA ASN A 146 -9.82 5.31 3.76
C ASN A 146 -8.46 4.74 3.37
N CYS A 147 -8.12 3.60 3.93
CA CYS A 147 -6.84 2.92 3.75
C CYS A 147 -7.06 1.46 3.30
N VAL A 148 -6.23 0.99 2.39
CA VAL A 148 -6.06 -0.44 2.12
C VAL A 148 -4.73 -0.89 2.72
N ALA A 149 -4.73 -2.02 3.40
CA ALA A 149 -3.55 -2.66 3.96
C ALA A 149 -3.33 -4.04 3.31
N PRO A 150 -2.53 -4.10 2.24
CA PRO A 150 -2.22 -5.36 1.57
C PRO A 150 -1.39 -6.29 2.43
N GLY A 151 -1.59 -7.61 2.25
CA GLY A 151 -0.66 -8.64 2.66
C GLY A 151 0.50 -8.82 1.68
N GLY A 152 1.27 -9.89 1.86
CA GLY A 152 2.37 -10.24 0.97
C GLY A 152 1.86 -10.54 -0.44
N MET A 153 2.49 -9.92 -1.45
CA MET A 153 2.16 -10.11 -2.86
C MET A 153 3.40 -10.47 -3.67
N VAL A 154 3.20 -11.25 -4.73
CA VAL A 154 4.27 -11.49 -5.72
C VAL A 154 4.24 -10.37 -6.75
N THR A 155 5.16 -9.43 -6.61
CA THR A 155 5.34 -8.31 -7.54
C THR A 155 6.81 -8.22 -7.96
N PRO A 156 7.13 -7.55 -9.08
CA PRO A 156 8.53 -7.30 -9.46
C PRO A 156 9.34 -6.61 -8.36
N GLY A 157 8.74 -5.68 -7.63
CA GLY A 157 9.37 -5.01 -6.48
C GLY A 157 9.63 -5.94 -5.32
N ALA A 158 8.69 -6.83 -4.97
CA ALA A 158 8.88 -7.83 -3.92
C ALA A 158 9.98 -8.85 -4.29
N ILE A 159 10.02 -9.30 -5.54
CA ILE A 159 11.08 -10.20 -6.04
C ILE A 159 12.44 -9.51 -5.92
N PHE A 160 12.57 -8.26 -6.40
CA PHE A 160 13.81 -7.50 -6.31
C PHE A 160 14.29 -7.35 -4.86
N ASN A 161 13.41 -6.96 -3.94
CA ASN A 161 13.76 -6.80 -2.53
C ASN A 161 14.16 -8.12 -1.88
N ASN A 162 13.47 -9.21 -2.17
CA ASN A 162 13.84 -10.53 -1.65
C ASN A 162 15.20 -10.98 -2.16
N THR A 163 15.52 -10.76 -3.43
CA THR A 163 16.83 -11.08 -4.00
C THR A 163 17.93 -10.27 -3.32
N THR A 164 17.76 -8.96 -3.20
CA THR A 164 18.74 -8.07 -2.52
C THR A 164 18.94 -8.47 -1.06
N THR A 165 17.86 -8.84 -0.36
CA THR A 165 17.95 -9.29 1.03
C THR A 165 18.65 -10.66 1.13
N ALA A 166 18.42 -11.56 0.21
CA ALA A 166 19.12 -12.84 0.14
C ALA A 166 20.64 -12.68 -0.11
N GLU A 167 21.02 -11.70 -0.92
CA GLU A 167 22.43 -11.34 -1.12
C GLU A 167 23.12 -10.86 0.17
N LEU A 168 22.37 -10.13 1.01
CA LEU A 168 22.88 -9.58 2.27
C LEU A 168 22.93 -10.60 3.41
N TYR A 169 21.93 -11.47 3.52
CA TYR A 169 21.74 -12.37 4.67
C TYR A 169 21.91 -13.85 4.33
N GLY A 170 22.19 -14.18 3.06
CA GLY A 170 22.56 -15.50 2.61
C GLY A 170 21.39 -16.51 2.50
N PRO A 171 21.74 -17.83 2.38
CA PRO A 171 20.77 -18.88 2.09
C PRO A 171 19.66 -19.06 3.13
N GLU A 172 19.92 -18.68 4.37
CA GLU A 172 18.91 -18.78 5.44
C GLU A 172 17.70 -17.86 5.19
N TRP A 173 17.93 -16.68 4.63
CA TRP A 173 16.84 -15.81 4.20
C TRP A 173 16.00 -16.46 3.10
N THR A 174 16.64 -17.01 2.08
CA THR A 174 15.93 -17.67 0.97
C THR A 174 15.09 -18.84 1.47
N ARG A 175 15.67 -19.69 2.35
CA ARG A 175 14.95 -20.80 2.99
C ARG A 175 13.73 -20.29 3.75
N TYR A 176 13.91 -19.26 4.57
CA TYR A 176 12.85 -18.69 5.37
C TYR A 176 11.70 -18.15 4.50
N VAL A 177 11.99 -17.34 3.47
CA VAL A 177 10.98 -16.80 2.56
C VAL A 177 10.24 -17.91 1.82
N THR A 178 10.95 -19.00 1.45
CA THR A 178 10.34 -20.16 0.80
C THR A 178 9.41 -20.91 1.75
N GLU A 179 9.85 -21.17 2.98
CA GLU A 179 9.04 -21.84 4.01
C GLU A 179 7.82 -21.01 4.40
N TYR A 180 7.97 -19.69 4.53
CA TYR A 180 6.85 -18.79 4.78
C TYR A 180 5.86 -18.77 3.60
N GLY A 181 6.36 -18.63 2.37
CA GLY A 181 5.54 -18.65 1.16
C GLY A 181 4.78 -19.97 0.97
N ALA A 182 5.36 -21.10 1.42
CA ALA A 182 4.69 -22.39 1.42
C ALA A 182 3.55 -22.48 2.46
N GLY A 183 3.61 -21.68 3.54
CA GLY A 183 2.58 -21.61 4.58
C GLY A 183 1.42 -20.66 4.25
N VAL A 184 1.57 -19.79 3.22
CA VAL A 184 0.50 -18.89 2.76
C VAL A 184 -0.26 -19.57 1.62
N PRO A 185 -1.52 -19.97 1.82
CA PRO A 185 -2.25 -20.78 0.84
C PRO A 185 -2.42 -20.14 -0.53
N VAL A 186 -2.48 -18.81 -0.57
CA VAL A 186 -2.55 -18.02 -1.81
C VAL A 186 -1.92 -16.66 -1.54
N ALA A 187 -0.82 -16.35 -2.21
CA ALA A 187 -0.32 -14.98 -2.23
C ALA A 187 -1.32 -14.11 -3.02
N PRO A 188 -1.87 -13.02 -2.45
CA PRO A 188 -2.82 -12.19 -3.16
C PRO A 188 -2.22 -11.67 -4.46
N ASN A 189 -3.01 -11.78 -5.54
CA ASN A 189 -2.70 -11.13 -6.79
C ASN A 189 -2.84 -9.61 -6.59
N PRO A 190 -1.96 -8.77 -7.16
CA PRO A 190 -2.12 -7.31 -7.16
C PRO A 190 -3.52 -6.83 -7.58
N ASP A 191 -4.20 -7.57 -8.47
CA ASP A 191 -5.58 -7.27 -8.89
C ASP A 191 -6.59 -7.32 -7.75
N GLU A 192 -6.41 -8.17 -6.74
CA GLU A 192 -7.31 -8.23 -5.59
C GLU A 192 -7.22 -6.94 -4.76
N ILE A 193 -6.00 -6.42 -4.61
CA ILE A 193 -5.76 -5.14 -3.95
C ILE A 193 -6.37 -4.00 -4.77
N ALA A 194 -6.16 -4.02 -6.09
CA ALA A 194 -6.71 -3.01 -7.00
C ALA A 194 -8.25 -2.98 -6.97
N ARG A 195 -8.92 -4.14 -6.88
CA ARG A 195 -10.39 -4.22 -6.73
C ARG A 195 -10.86 -3.57 -5.43
N MET A 196 -10.18 -3.79 -4.31
CA MET A 196 -10.53 -3.15 -3.05
C MET A 196 -10.30 -1.63 -3.12
N ILE A 197 -9.17 -1.18 -3.68
CA ILE A 197 -8.90 0.24 -3.91
C ILE A 197 -10.03 0.84 -4.77
N LEU A 198 -10.38 0.20 -5.88
CA LEU A 198 -11.47 0.65 -6.76
C LEU A 198 -12.80 0.74 -5.99
N THR A 199 -13.13 -0.26 -5.18
CA THR A 199 -14.34 -0.25 -4.35
C THR A 199 -14.38 0.98 -3.44
N LEU A 200 -13.26 1.31 -2.79
CA LEU A 200 -13.15 2.49 -1.92
C LEU A 200 -13.19 3.83 -2.70
N CYS A 201 -12.94 3.80 -4.00
CA CYS A 201 -13.08 4.97 -4.89
C CYS A 201 -14.51 5.18 -5.41
N THR A 202 -15.43 4.22 -5.19
CA THR A 202 -16.82 4.27 -5.67
C THR A 202 -17.79 4.75 -4.59
N PRO A 203 -19.06 5.07 -4.95
CA PRO A 203 -20.10 5.42 -3.97
C PRO A 203 -20.40 4.35 -2.92
N VAL A 204 -20.01 3.09 -3.14
CA VAL A 204 -20.17 2.00 -2.15
C VAL A 204 -19.50 2.36 -0.81
N SER A 205 -18.45 3.16 -0.83
CA SER A 205 -17.71 3.59 0.36
C SER A 205 -18.11 4.95 0.92
N ASP A 206 -19.21 5.57 0.45
CA ASP A 206 -19.57 6.94 0.85
C ASP A 206 -19.79 7.10 2.36
N PHE A 207 -20.16 6.03 3.05
CA PHE A 207 -20.36 6.03 4.49
C PHE A 207 -19.14 5.52 5.29
N MET A 208 -18.02 5.28 4.62
CA MET A 208 -16.78 4.81 5.24
C MET A 208 -15.77 5.95 5.35
N TYR A 209 -15.32 6.27 6.57
CA TYR A 209 -14.33 7.30 6.86
C TYR A 209 -13.29 6.77 7.83
N GLY A 210 -12.02 6.93 7.50
CA GLY A 210 -10.88 6.57 8.34
C GLY A 210 -10.72 5.07 8.57
N GLN A 211 -11.32 4.24 7.72
CA GLN A 211 -11.25 2.78 7.85
C GLN A 211 -9.96 2.27 7.21
N THR A 212 -9.40 1.22 7.81
CA THR A 212 -8.31 0.43 7.23
C THR A 212 -8.86 -0.95 6.88
N VAL A 213 -8.82 -1.29 5.60
CA VAL A 213 -9.29 -2.58 5.09
C VAL A 213 -8.07 -3.43 4.76
N GLU A 214 -7.91 -4.54 5.46
CA GLU A 214 -6.86 -5.51 5.20
C GLU A 214 -7.26 -6.45 4.07
N VAL A 215 -6.33 -6.66 3.14
CA VAL A 215 -6.52 -7.54 1.98
C VAL A 215 -5.28 -8.43 1.89
N ASP A 216 -5.28 -9.52 2.65
CA ASP A 216 -4.09 -10.35 2.90
C ASP A 216 -4.33 -11.85 2.62
N GLY A 217 -5.52 -12.21 2.10
CA GLY A 217 -5.91 -13.60 1.88
C GLY A 217 -6.09 -14.40 3.17
N GLY A 218 -6.28 -13.72 4.31
CA GLY A 218 -6.42 -14.36 5.62
C GLY A 218 -5.09 -14.85 6.21
N SER A 219 -3.97 -14.33 5.74
CA SER A 219 -2.63 -14.78 6.17
C SER A 219 -2.42 -14.67 7.68
N GLN A 220 -3.05 -13.69 8.33
CA GLN A 220 -3.04 -13.51 9.77
C GLN A 220 -3.81 -14.62 10.54
N PHE A 221 -4.67 -15.36 9.85
CA PHE A 221 -5.44 -16.46 10.42
C PHE A 221 -4.88 -17.83 10.05
N SER A 222 -3.68 -17.89 9.46
CA SER A 222 -3.04 -19.15 9.12
C SER A 222 -2.62 -19.89 10.39
N PHE A 223 -3.22 -21.05 10.63
CA PHE A 223 -2.83 -21.95 11.71
C PHE A 223 -1.60 -22.75 11.25
N GLN A 224 -0.46 -22.50 11.86
CA GLN A 224 0.77 -23.26 11.56
C GLN A 224 0.72 -24.68 12.16
N ASP A 225 0.02 -24.85 13.28
CA ASP A 225 -0.23 -26.13 13.90
C ASP A 225 -1.73 -26.45 13.79
N LYS A 226 -2.07 -27.41 12.95
CA LYS A 226 -3.44 -27.90 12.83
C LYS A 226 -3.64 -29.06 13.82
N PRO A 227 -4.13 -28.82 15.04
CA PRO A 227 -4.39 -29.90 15.98
C PRO A 227 -5.61 -30.76 15.57
N TRP A 228 -6.41 -30.24 14.61
CA TRP A 228 -7.60 -30.93 14.10
C TRP A 228 -7.87 -30.52 12.64
N SER A 229 -8.59 -31.37 11.93
CA SER A 229 -9.09 -31.06 10.58
C SER A 229 -10.60 -31.33 10.52
N TYR A 230 -11.27 -30.51 9.71
CA TYR A 230 -12.68 -30.71 9.39
C TYR A 230 -12.81 -31.13 7.93
N THR A 231 -13.52 -32.18 7.65
CA THR A 231 -13.89 -32.59 6.29
C THR A 231 -15.40 -32.49 6.10
N MET A 232 -15.84 -32.03 4.93
CA MET A 232 -17.29 -31.90 4.63
C MET A 232 -18.03 -33.23 4.67
N GLU A 233 -17.32 -34.36 4.53
CA GLU A 233 -17.90 -35.71 4.50
C GLU A 233 -17.91 -36.39 5.87
N GLY A 234 -17.12 -35.98 6.84
CA GLY A 234 -16.90 -36.70 8.08
C GLY A 234 -16.98 -35.91 9.38
N GLY A 235 -17.11 -34.60 9.32
CA GLY A 235 -17.11 -33.79 10.54
C GLY A 235 -15.70 -33.52 11.09
N LEU A 236 -15.59 -33.16 12.36
CA LEU A 236 -14.34 -32.88 13.06
C LEU A 236 -13.60 -34.20 13.40
N HIS A 237 -12.34 -34.25 13.00
CA HIS A 237 -11.40 -35.30 13.38
C HIS A 237 -10.32 -34.70 14.29
N ALA A 238 -10.11 -35.28 15.43
CA ALA A 238 -9.04 -34.93 16.37
C ALA A 238 -7.69 -35.57 15.96
#